data_79ea9b32c5534aa0014b99f06d1c6830
#
_entry.id   79ea9b32c5534aa0014b99f06d1c6830
#
_cell.length_a   1.000
_cell.length_b   1.000
_cell.length_c   1.000
_cell.angle_alpha   90.00
_cell.angle_beta   90.00
_cell.angle_gamma   90.00
#
_symmetry.space_group_name_H-M   'P 1'
#
loop_
_entity.id
_entity.type
_entity.pdbx_description
1 polymer ?
#
loop_
_entity_poly.entity_id
_entity_poly.type
_entity_poly.pdbx_seq_one_letter_code
_entity_poly.pdbx_strand_id
1 'polypeptide(L)'
;MIFTKDEYLSRLSKVKKIMDQKNMDVIILTDPSNMNYLTGYDGWSFYVPQGIIVALDLSEPIWFGRRQDSKGAKVTTYLQDKNIIYYPEDFIQAPPTHPYDFVSSFIHENNWANKNIGVEMDAYYYTAENHYRLTSTCPNVNFSDATLLVNWIRLIKSENEINYMREGAKLVEAGMMTAYENIKPGVKQSYVAGKIQNSLIGGNEEINIGGEYA
;
A
#
# COMPACT_ATOMS: atom_id res chain seq x y z
N MET A 1 -10.20 -9.26 -4.82
CA MET A 1 -10.34 -7.79 -4.70
C MET A 1 -11.51 -7.46 -3.78
N ILE A 2 -11.33 -6.56 -2.85
CA ILE A 2 -12.35 -6.16 -1.86
C ILE A 2 -13.37 -5.18 -2.48
N PHE A 3 -12.90 -4.27 -3.33
CA PHE A 3 -13.75 -3.30 -4.02
C PHE A 3 -13.82 -3.56 -5.53
N THR A 4 -14.78 -2.96 -6.20
CA THR A 4 -14.90 -3.04 -7.66
C THR A 4 -13.78 -2.25 -8.35
N LYS A 5 -13.44 -2.63 -9.59
CA LYS A 5 -12.46 -1.88 -10.40
C LYS A 5 -12.88 -0.41 -10.57
N ASP A 6 -14.16 -0.14 -10.75
CA ASP A 6 -14.68 1.23 -10.91
C ASP A 6 -14.46 2.08 -9.67
N GLU A 7 -14.54 1.50 -8.48
CA GLU A 7 -14.22 2.22 -7.24
C GLU A 7 -12.73 2.56 -7.16
N TYR A 8 -11.84 1.64 -7.50
CA TYR A 8 -10.40 1.92 -7.58
C TYR A 8 -10.09 3.02 -8.62
N LEU A 9 -10.71 2.98 -9.79
CA LEU A 9 -10.54 4.01 -10.81
C LEU A 9 -11.08 5.39 -10.36
N SER A 10 -12.17 5.41 -9.62
CA SER A 10 -12.69 6.65 -9.01
C SER A 10 -11.70 7.24 -8.00
N ARG A 11 -11.10 6.40 -7.14
CA ARG A 11 -10.04 6.79 -6.19
C ARG A 11 -8.81 7.33 -6.91
N LEU A 12 -8.36 6.64 -7.95
CA LEU A 12 -7.25 7.07 -8.81
C LEU A 12 -7.51 8.42 -9.45
N SER A 13 -8.73 8.65 -9.95
CA SER A 13 -9.12 9.94 -10.54
C SER A 13 -9.03 11.10 -9.54
N LYS A 14 -9.44 10.87 -8.28
CA LYS A 14 -9.30 11.88 -7.21
C LYS A 14 -7.82 12.20 -6.93
N VAL A 15 -6.97 11.19 -6.88
CA VAL A 15 -5.52 11.36 -6.66
C VAL A 15 -4.91 12.15 -7.80
N LYS A 16 -5.18 11.78 -9.06
CA LYS A 16 -4.67 12.49 -10.24
C LYS A 16 -5.10 13.96 -10.30
N LYS A 17 -6.33 14.25 -9.89
CA LYS A 17 -6.80 15.63 -9.78
C LYS A 17 -5.96 16.47 -8.81
N ILE A 18 -5.58 15.90 -7.66
CA ILE A 18 -4.72 16.59 -6.69
C ILE A 18 -3.28 16.68 -7.20
N MET A 19 -2.77 15.65 -7.87
CA MET A 19 -1.46 15.69 -8.53
C MET A 19 -1.37 16.85 -9.53
N ASP A 20 -2.36 16.99 -10.40
CA ASP A 20 -2.44 18.08 -11.39
C ASP A 20 -2.45 19.45 -10.71
N GLN A 21 -3.27 19.65 -9.68
CA GLN A 21 -3.31 20.87 -8.89
C GLN A 21 -1.98 21.22 -8.21
N LYS A 22 -1.18 20.22 -7.88
CA LYS A 22 0.14 20.37 -7.24
C LYS A 22 1.30 20.36 -8.26
N ASN A 23 1.00 20.33 -9.56
CA ASN A 23 2.00 20.20 -10.63
C ASN A 23 2.91 18.97 -10.45
N MET A 24 2.36 17.84 -10.02
CA MET A 24 3.04 16.56 -9.95
C MET A 24 2.62 15.69 -11.11
N ASP A 25 3.53 15.41 -12.04
CA ASP A 25 3.28 14.53 -13.20
C ASP A 25 3.19 13.07 -12.79
N VAL A 26 4.02 12.68 -11.82
CA VAL A 26 4.17 11.32 -11.30
C VAL A 26 4.23 11.37 -9.77
N ILE A 27 3.69 10.36 -9.10
CA ILE A 27 3.96 10.14 -7.68
C ILE A 27 4.39 8.70 -7.42
N ILE A 28 5.32 8.52 -6.50
CA ILE A 28 5.78 7.22 -6.01
C ILE A 28 5.27 7.06 -4.58
N LEU A 29 4.46 6.06 -4.35
CA LEU A 29 3.82 5.76 -3.09
C LEU A 29 4.36 4.44 -2.53
N THR A 30 4.74 4.45 -1.27
CA THR A 30 5.33 3.29 -0.59
C THR A 30 4.57 2.90 0.68
N ASP A 31 3.65 3.75 1.15
CA ASP A 31 2.78 3.40 2.27
C ASP A 31 1.83 2.26 1.86
N PRO A 32 1.83 1.10 2.57
CA PRO A 32 1.00 -0.05 2.22
C PRO A 32 -0.50 0.28 2.17
N SER A 33 -0.99 1.16 3.04
CA SER A 33 -2.39 1.55 3.05
C SER A 33 -2.77 2.38 1.83
N ASN A 34 -1.85 3.22 1.32
CA ASN A 34 -2.04 4.00 0.09
C ASN A 34 -1.95 3.11 -1.15
N MET A 35 -1.04 2.13 -1.14
CA MET A 35 -0.95 1.11 -2.18
C MET A 35 -2.26 0.30 -2.26
N ASN A 36 -2.76 -0.20 -1.13
CA ASN A 36 -4.03 -0.93 -1.05
C ASN A 36 -5.21 -0.08 -1.53
N TYR A 37 -5.31 1.17 -1.06
CA TYR A 37 -6.39 2.10 -1.43
C TYR A 37 -6.51 2.30 -2.93
N LEU A 38 -5.38 2.36 -3.65
CA LEU A 38 -5.35 2.67 -5.08
C LEU A 38 -5.33 1.44 -5.99
N THR A 39 -4.92 0.29 -5.49
CA THR A 39 -4.73 -0.90 -6.34
C THR A 39 -5.41 -2.16 -5.83
N GLY A 40 -5.75 -2.20 -4.55
CA GLY A 40 -6.17 -3.41 -3.86
C GLY A 40 -5.01 -4.30 -3.40
N TYR A 41 -3.76 -3.87 -3.61
CA TYR A 41 -2.60 -4.66 -3.17
C TYR A 41 -2.66 -4.92 -1.68
N ASP A 42 -2.82 -6.18 -1.31
CA ASP A 42 -2.93 -6.64 0.07
C ASP A 42 -1.66 -7.40 0.48
N GLY A 43 -0.59 -6.66 0.53
CA GLY A 43 0.72 -7.15 0.93
C GLY A 43 1.62 -6.01 1.38
N TRP A 44 2.67 -6.37 2.10
CA TRP A 44 3.70 -5.43 2.52
C TRP A 44 5.05 -6.14 2.64
N SER A 45 6.12 -5.38 2.58
CA SER A 45 7.46 -5.89 2.82
C SER A 45 8.17 -5.03 3.87
N PHE A 46 8.80 -5.69 4.83
CA PHE A 46 9.52 -5.00 5.91
C PHE A 46 10.88 -4.44 5.45
N TYR A 47 11.62 -5.19 4.66
CA TYR A 47 13.02 -4.87 4.35
C TYR A 47 13.31 -4.75 2.84
N VAL A 48 12.36 -5.09 2.00
CA VAL A 48 12.52 -5.04 0.55
C VAL A 48 11.64 -3.93 -0.01
N PRO A 49 12.21 -2.93 -0.71
CA PRO A 49 11.44 -1.85 -1.28
C PRO A 49 10.34 -2.33 -2.22
N GLN A 50 9.15 -1.82 -2.04
CA GLN A 50 8.01 -1.98 -2.95
C GLN A 50 7.17 -0.71 -2.95
N GLY A 51 6.38 -0.52 -3.98
CA GLY A 51 5.54 0.65 -4.09
C GLY A 51 4.63 0.62 -5.30
N ILE A 52 3.90 1.69 -5.48
CA ILE A 52 3.16 1.97 -6.71
C ILE A 52 3.58 3.31 -7.30
N ILE A 53 3.57 3.39 -8.61
CA ILE A 53 3.79 4.62 -9.37
C ILE A 53 2.46 5.02 -10.00
N VAL A 54 2.01 6.22 -9.72
CA VAL A 54 0.85 6.85 -10.38
C VAL A 54 1.36 7.96 -11.27
N ALA A 55 1.02 7.94 -12.54
CA ALA A 55 1.38 9.00 -13.49
C ALA A 55 0.11 9.55 -14.17
N LEU A 56 0.12 10.84 -14.48
CA LEU A 56 -1.03 11.51 -15.11
C LEU A 56 -1.33 10.94 -16.51
N ASP A 57 -0.30 10.50 -17.22
CA ASP A 57 -0.36 9.96 -18.58
C ASP A 57 -0.69 8.45 -18.65
N LEU A 58 -0.75 7.74 -17.52
CA LEU A 58 -1.12 6.32 -17.47
C LEU A 58 -2.58 6.13 -17.03
N SER A 59 -3.25 5.12 -17.54
CA SER A 59 -4.64 4.78 -17.15
C SER A 59 -4.75 4.02 -15.83
N GLU A 60 -3.72 3.30 -15.44
CA GLU A 60 -3.64 2.49 -14.21
C GLU A 60 -2.31 2.74 -13.50
N PRO A 61 -2.22 2.58 -12.18
CA PRO A 61 -0.95 2.57 -11.48
C PRO A 61 -0.04 1.43 -11.94
N ILE A 62 1.25 1.58 -11.67
CA ILE A 62 2.23 0.52 -11.83
C ILE A 62 2.67 0.08 -10.43
N TRP A 63 2.57 -1.20 -10.13
CA TRP A 63 3.15 -1.79 -8.95
C TRP A 63 4.60 -2.20 -9.23
N PHE A 64 5.52 -1.90 -8.33
CA PHE A 64 6.90 -2.39 -8.38
C PHE A 64 7.30 -3.04 -7.06
N GLY A 65 8.15 -4.05 -7.13
CA GLY A 65 8.62 -4.74 -5.94
C GLY A 65 9.51 -5.92 -6.28
N ARG A 66 9.70 -6.79 -5.30
CA ARG A 66 10.43 -8.04 -5.47
C ARG A 66 9.64 -9.01 -6.35
N ARG A 67 10.34 -9.82 -7.14
CA ARG A 67 9.72 -10.84 -8.01
C ARG A 67 8.79 -11.80 -7.25
N GLN A 68 9.18 -12.22 -6.05
CA GLN A 68 8.35 -13.08 -5.20
C GLN A 68 7.01 -12.41 -4.86
N ASP A 69 7.04 -11.13 -4.47
CA ASP A 69 5.87 -10.38 -4.03
C ASP A 69 4.95 -9.99 -5.19
N SER A 70 5.48 -9.96 -6.43
CA SER A 70 4.67 -9.71 -7.63
C SER A 70 3.54 -10.73 -7.81
N LYS A 71 3.68 -11.95 -7.29
CA LYS A 71 2.64 -12.97 -7.30
C LYS A 71 1.43 -12.53 -6.46
N GLY A 72 1.69 -11.94 -5.29
CA GLY A 72 0.65 -11.34 -4.45
C GLY A 72 -0.05 -10.18 -5.16
N ALA A 73 0.73 -9.30 -5.81
CA ALA A 73 0.16 -8.18 -6.57
C ALA A 73 -0.76 -8.67 -7.71
N LYS A 74 -0.42 -9.74 -8.42
CA LYS A 74 -1.25 -10.32 -9.48
C LYS A 74 -2.58 -10.89 -8.97
N VAL A 75 -2.62 -11.39 -7.74
CA VAL A 75 -3.83 -12.00 -7.16
C VAL A 75 -4.74 -10.95 -6.51
N THR A 76 -4.16 -9.96 -5.85
CA THR A 76 -4.91 -9.02 -5.02
C THR A 76 -5.32 -7.75 -5.74
N THR A 77 -4.60 -7.32 -6.79
CA THR A 77 -4.88 -6.07 -7.50
C THR A 77 -5.78 -6.24 -8.72
N TYR A 78 -6.35 -5.11 -9.18
CA TYR A 78 -7.04 -5.04 -10.48
C TYR A 78 -6.11 -4.74 -11.65
N LEU A 79 -4.82 -4.55 -11.40
CA LEU A 79 -3.84 -4.14 -12.40
C LEU A 79 -3.64 -5.19 -13.48
N GLN A 80 -3.38 -4.74 -14.70
CA GLN A 80 -2.94 -5.63 -15.77
C GLN A 80 -1.52 -6.14 -15.47
N ASP A 81 -1.20 -7.36 -15.90
CA ASP A 81 0.11 -7.99 -15.69
C ASP A 81 1.30 -7.12 -16.13
N LYS A 82 1.15 -6.34 -17.21
CA LYS A 82 2.18 -5.41 -17.69
C LYS A 82 2.46 -4.25 -16.73
N ASN A 83 1.51 -3.95 -15.84
CA ASN A 83 1.63 -2.90 -14.82
C ASN A 83 2.11 -3.44 -13.47
N ILE A 84 2.55 -4.71 -13.43
CA ILE A 84 3.18 -5.33 -12.27
C ILE A 84 4.61 -5.67 -12.65
N ILE A 85 5.52 -4.77 -12.31
CA ILE A 85 6.95 -4.88 -12.63
C ILE A 85 7.74 -5.33 -11.40
N TYR A 86 8.87 -5.98 -11.63
CA TYR A 86 9.72 -6.42 -10.52
C TYR A 86 11.18 -6.29 -10.88
N TYR A 87 11.96 -5.86 -9.90
CA TYR A 87 13.41 -5.80 -10.04
C TYR A 87 14.05 -7.19 -9.86
N PRO A 88 15.23 -7.42 -10.47
CA PRO A 88 16.01 -8.65 -10.31
C PRO A 88 16.37 -8.93 -8.85
N GLU A 89 16.52 -10.20 -8.49
CA GLU A 89 16.84 -10.63 -7.12
C GLU A 89 18.25 -10.15 -6.66
N ASP A 90 19.16 -9.91 -7.58
CA ASP A 90 20.50 -9.36 -7.32
C ASP A 90 20.50 -7.86 -6.95
N PHE A 91 19.34 -7.23 -6.92
CA PHE A 91 19.16 -5.89 -6.36
C PHE A 91 18.82 -5.89 -4.86
N ILE A 92 18.57 -7.08 -4.28
CA ILE A 92 18.11 -7.20 -2.90
C ILE A 92 19.27 -7.35 -1.95
N GLN A 93 19.52 -6.34 -1.10
CA GLN A 93 20.60 -6.34 -0.10
C GLN A 93 21.98 -6.71 -0.69
N ALA A 94 22.23 -6.31 -1.91
CA ALA A 94 23.40 -6.68 -2.70
C ALA A 94 24.15 -5.44 -3.24
N PRO A 95 24.80 -4.63 -2.38
CA PRO A 95 25.58 -3.49 -2.84
C PRO A 95 26.65 -3.92 -3.88
N PRO A 96 26.89 -3.10 -4.93
CA PRO A 96 26.46 -1.71 -5.04
C PRO A 96 25.05 -1.49 -5.63
N THR A 97 24.33 -2.52 -6.04
CA THR A 97 22.99 -2.42 -6.63
C THR A 97 21.93 -2.11 -5.55
N HIS A 98 20.84 -1.45 -5.97
CA HIS A 98 19.73 -1.11 -5.09
C HIS A 98 18.39 -1.14 -5.86
N PRO A 99 17.26 -1.57 -5.27
CA PRO A 99 15.97 -1.61 -5.95
C PRO A 99 15.53 -0.28 -6.59
N TYR A 100 15.93 0.85 -6.01
CA TYR A 100 15.63 2.17 -6.58
C TYR A 100 16.49 2.53 -7.79
N ASP A 101 17.58 1.82 -8.08
CA ASP A 101 18.28 1.95 -9.36
C ASP A 101 17.40 1.40 -10.50
N PHE A 102 16.66 0.32 -10.24
CA PHE A 102 15.64 -0.18 -11.16
C PHE A 102 14.49 0.81 -11.36
N VAL A 103 13.98 1.42 -10.27
CA VAL A 103 12.94 2.46 -10.36
C VAL A 103 13.43 3.65 -11.17
N SER A 104 14.69 4.06 -11.01
CA SER A 104 15.30 5.14 -11.79
C SER A 104 15.38 4.79 -13.28
N SER A 105 15.79 3.57 -13.62
CA SER A 105 15.79 3.10 -15.01
C SER A 105 14.39 3.16 -15.61
N PHE A 106 13.39 2.74 -14.84
CA PHE A 106 11.99 2.79 -15.26
C PHE A 106 11.48 4.22 -15.48
N ILE A 107 11.93 5.20 -14.66
CA ILE A 107 11.65 6.62 -14.86
C ILE A 107 12.21 7.11 -16.21
N HIS A 108 13.43 6.72 -16.55
CA HIS A 108 14.05 7.07 -17.83
C HIS A 108 13.32 6.42 -19.02
N GLU A 109 13.00 5.15 -18.95
CA GLU A 109 12.31 4.38 -19.99
C GLU A 109 10.93 4.95 -20.33
N ASN A 110 10.25 5.55 -19.34
CA ASN A 110 8.95 6.17 -19.53
C ASN A 110 9.01 7.68 -19.84
N ASN A 111 10.20 8.23 -20.11
CA ASN A 111 10.40 9.65 -20.40
C ASN A 111 9.96 10.58 -19.25
N TRP A 112 10.06 10.15 -18.01
CA TRP A 112 9.73 10.95 -16.83
C TRP A 112 10.95 11.65 -16.21
N ALA A 113 12.14 11.50 -16.80
CA ALA A 113 13.40 12.06 -16.28
C ALA A 113 13.48 13.59 -16.22
N ASN A 114 12.52 14.31 -16.85
CA ASN A 114 12.39 15.76 -16.79
C ASN A 114 11.02 16.21 -16.23
N LYS A 115 10.36 15.35 -15.43
CA LYS A 115 9.04 15.57 -14.87
C LYS A 115 9.11 15.97 -13.40
N ASN A 116 7.99 16.46 -12.87
CA ASN A 116 7.81 16.68 -11.45
C ASN A 116 7.34 15.38 -10.80
N ILE A 117 8.13 14.79 -9.94
CA ILE A 117 7.84 13.52 -9.27
C ILE A 117 7.66 13.75 -7.77
N GLY A 118 6.46 13.47 -7.27
CA GLY A 118 6.19 13.45 -5.85
C GLY A 118 6.59 12.12 -5.22
N VAL A 119 7.12 12.16 -3.99
CA VAL A 119 7.46 10.98 -3.19
C VAL A 119 6.93 11.14 -1.77
N GLU A 120 6.56 10.05 -1.12
CA GLU A 120 6.10 10.06 0.28
C GLU A 120 7.29 10.18 1.23
N MET A 121 7.75 11.40 1.49
CA MET A 121 8.96 11.68 2.28
C MET A 121 8.88 11.17 3.72
N ASP A 122 7.69 11.08 4.30
CA ASP A 122 7.46 10.65 5.70
C ASP A 122 6.97 9.18 5.81
N ALA A 123 7.01 8.41 4.71
CA ALA A 123 6.66 7.01 4.76
C ALA A 123 7.82 6.16 5.31
N TYR A 124 7.54 5.26 6.27
CA TYR A 124 8.55 4.34 6.84
C TYR A 124 9.27 3.50 5.78
N TYR A 125 8.59 3.24 4.66
CA TYR A 125 9.09 2.41 3.57
C TYR A 125 9.85 3.20 2.50
N TYR A 126 9.90 4.53 2.64
CA TYR A 126 10.70 5.41 1.78
C TYR A 126 11.90 5.94 2.55
N THR A 127 13.01 5.22 2.48
CA THR A 127 14.21 5.56 3.24
C THR A 127 15.02 6.68 2.60
N ALA A 128 15.93 7.28 3.36
CA ALA A 128 16.89 8.26 2.84
C ALA A 128 17.75 7.68 1.69
N GLU A 129 18.10 6.38 1.75
CA GLU A 129 18.83 5.72 0.67
C GLU A 129 17.99 5.63 -0.61
N ASN A 130 16.69 5.33 -0.50
CA ASN A 130 15.79 5.34 -1.65
C ASN A 130 15.79 6.70 -2.35
N HIS A 131 15.69 7.77 -1.56
CA HIS A 131 15.70 9.14 -2.07
C HIS A 131 17.04 9.52 -2.69
N TYR A 132 18.15 9.18 -2.04
CA TYR A 132 19.50 9.40 -2.55
C TYR A 132 19.72 8.71 -3.90
N ARG A 133 19.28 7.45 -4.05
CA ARG A 133 19.38 6.73 -5.32
C ARG A 133 18.62 7.43 -6.44
N LEU A 134 17.36 7.80 -6.20
CA LEU A 134 16.56 8.53 -7.19
C LEU A 134 17.19 9.84 -7.60
N THR A 135 17.59 10.68 -6.63
CA THR A 135 18.14 12.01 -6.92
C THR A 135 19.51 11.95 -7.61
N SER A 136 20.33 10.95 -7.27
CA SER A 136 21.65 10.75 -7.88
C SER A 136 21.57 10.27 -9.33
N THR A 137 20.56 9.45 -9.65
CA THR A 137 20.43 8.81 -10.97
C THR A 137 19.46 9.56 -11.90
N CYS A 138 18.60 10.42 -11.34
CA CYS A 138 17.66 11.25 -12.07
C CYS A 138 17.86 12.75 -11.74
N PRO A 139 19.01 13.36 -12.07
CA PRO A 139 19.38 14.70 -11.61
C PRO A 139 18.50 15.82 -12.22
N ASN A 140 17.79 15.57 -13.30
CA ASN A 140 16.90 16.53 -13.94
C ASN A 140 15.44 16.42 -13.47
N VAL A 141 15.12 15.43 -12.65
CA VAL A 141 13.79 15.29 -12.05
C VAL A 141 13.64 16.30 -10.92
N ASN A 142 12.53 17.02 -10.92
CA ASN A 142 12.14 17.85 -9.78
C ASN A 142 11.38 16.97 -8.76
N PHE A 143 12.08 16.47 -7.74
CA PHE A 143 11.45 15.70 -6.66
C PHE A 143 10.80 16.64 -5.65
N SER A 144 9.56 16.33 -5.27
CA SER A 144 8.76 17.09 -4.31
C SER A 144 8.10 16.17 -3.29
N ASP A 145 7.70 16.74 -2.16
CA ASP A 145 7.04 16.00 -1.10
C ASP A 145 5.55 15.76 -1.42
N ALA A 146 5.16 14.49 -1.52
CA ALA A 146 3.79 14.03 -1.67
C ALA A 146 3.23 13.41 -0.37
N THR A 147 3.89 13.62 0.76
CA THR A 147 3.45 13.13 2.07
C THR A 147 1.99 13.50 2.32
N LEU A 148 1.23 12.54 2.80
CA LEU A 148 -0.20 12.64 3.12
C LEU A 148 -1.14 13.00 1.94
N LEU A 149 -0.67 13.08 0.69
CA LEU A 149 -1.53 13.41 -0.45
C LEU A 149 -2.71 12.43 -0.56
N VAL A 150 -2.43 11.14 -0.54
CA VAL A 150 -3.46 10.09 -0.61
C VAL A 150 -4.22 9.98 0.71
N ASN A 151 -3.55 10.16 1.84
CA ASN A 151 -4.16 10.09 3.17
C ASN A 151 -5.30 11.10 3.34
N TRP A 152 -5.13 12.34 2.86
CA TRP A 152 -6.20 13.36 2.89
C TRP A 152 -7.41 12.97 2.04
N ILE A 153 -7.20 12.30 0.91
CA ILE A 153 -8.30 11.80 0.07
C ILE A 153 -9.04 10.66 0.79
N ARG A 154 -8.32 9.79 1.50
CA ARG A 154 -8.85 8.67 2.26
C ARG A 154 -9.65 9.07 3.50
N LEU A 155 -9.57 10.33 3.95
CA LEU A 155 -10.38 10.80 5.10
C LEU A 155 -11.87 10.69 4.83
N ILE A 156 -12.32 10.97 3.62
CA ILE A 156 -13.72 10.86 3.24
C ILE A 156 -13.97 9.46 2.68
N LYS A 157 -14.67 8.63 3.45
CA LYS A 157 -14.93 7.23 3.13
C LYS A 157 -16.06 7.11 2.12
N SER A 158 -15.97 6.12 1.25
CA SER A 158 -17.11 5.69 0.43
C SER A 158 -18.13 4.90 1.26
N GLU A 159 -19.35 4.73 0.75
CA GLU A 159 -20.37 3.89 1.39
C GLU A 159 -19.86 2.43 1.57
N ASN A 160 -19.14 1.91 0.60
CA ASN A 160 -18.55 0.57 0.69
C ASN A 160 -17.50 0.50 1.80
N GLU A 161 -16.61 1.49 1.91
CA GLU A 161 -15.64 1.57 3.00
C GLU A 161 -16.33 1.64 4.37
N ILE A 162 -17.39 2.44 4.49
CA ILE A 162 -18.19 2.53 5.73
C ILE A 162 -18.84 1.19 6.06
N ASN A 163 -19.34 0.46 5.08
CA ASN A 163 -19.92 -0.86 5.31
C ASN A 163 -18.87 -1.85 5.84
N TYR A 164 -17.67 -1.90 5.25
CA TYR A 164 -16.58 -2.71 5.79
C TYR A 164 -16.14 -2.29 7.19
N MET A 165 -16.13 -0.98 7.49
CA MET A 165 -15.83 -0.49 8.84
C MET A 165 -16.90 -0.93 9.85
N ARG A 166 -18.18 -0.95 9.47
CA ARG A 166 -19.28 -1.45 10.33
C ARG A 166 -19.14 -2.95 10.61
N GLU A 167 -18.80 -3.73 9.59
CA GLU A 167 -18.56 -5.17 9.78
C GLU A 167 -17.31 -5.42 10.66
N GLY A 168 -16.23 -4.67 10.41
CA GLY A 168 -15.04 -4.72 11.26
C GLY A 168 -15.32 -4.34 12.72
N ALA A 169 -16.25 -3.39 12.97
CA ALA A 169 -16.64 -3.01 14.32
C ALA A 169 -17.30 -4.16 15.09
N LYS A 170 -18.09 -5.03 14.44
CA LYS A 170 -18.67 -6.23 15.07
C LYS A 170 -17.59 -7.20 15.55
N LEU A 171 -16.50 -7.38 14.78
CA LEU A 171 -15.35 -8.20 15.20
C LEU A 171 -14.67 -7.61 16.45
N VAL A 172 -14.46 -6.28 16.44
CA VAL A 172 -13.87 -5.60 17.59
C VAL A 172 -14.77 -5.76 18.83
N GLU A 173 -16.08 -5.63 18.68
CA GLU A 173 -17.04 -5.86 19.78
C GLU A 173 -16.93 -7.28 20.32
N ALA A 174 -16.88 -8.31 19.47
CA ALA A 174 -16.70 -9.71 19.88
C ALA A 174 -15.37 -9.91 20.63
N GLY A 175 -14.28 -9.31 20.15
CA GLY A 175 -12.99 -9.33 20.85
C GLY A 175 -13.03 -8.66 22.23
N MET A 176 -13.71 -7.52 22.34
CA MET A 176 -13.91 -6.80 23.61
C MET A 176 -14.75 -7.62 24.60
N MET A 177 -15.84 -8.22 24.16
CA MET A 177 -16.67 -9.09 25.01
C MET A 177 -15.88 -10.29 25.50
N THR A 178 -15.08 -10.92 24.62
CA THR A 178 -14.15 -12.00 25.00
C THR A 178 -13.16 -11.55 26.09
N ALA A 179 -12.65 -10.31 25.99
CA ALA A 179 -11.78 -9.74 27.01
C ALA A 179 -12.51 -9.61 28.37
N TYR A 180 -13.69 -9.01 28.41
CA TYR A 180 -14.48 -8.82 29.63
C TYR A 180 -14.83 -10.14 30.32
N GLU A 181 -15.14 -11.17 29.56
CA GLU A 181 -15.47 -12.50 30.11
C GLU A 181 -14.28 -13.20 30.72
N ASN A 182 -13.08 -13.00 30.20
CA ASN A 182 -11.89 -13.78 30.55
C ASN A 182 -10.89 -13.03 31.45
N ILE A 183 -10.95 -11.72 31.60
CA ILE A 183 -10.09 -10.96 32.50
C ILE A 183 -10.58 -11.13 33.94
N LYS A 184 -9.88 -11.98 34.71
CA LYS A 184 -10.20 -12.27 36.11
C LYS A 184 -8.91 -12.39 36.91
N PRO A 185 -8.95 -12.13 38.23
CA PRO A 185 -7.80 -12.34 39.11
C PRO A 185 -7.26 -13.78 39.00
N GLY A 186 -5.94 -13.89 38.81
CA GLY A 186 -5.25 -15.17 38.66
C GLY A 186 -5.20 -15.77 37.26
N VAL A 187 -5.92 -15.18 36.30
CA VAL A 187 -5.84 -15.59 34.87
C VAL A 187 -4.57 -15.04 34.24
N LYS A 188 -3.84 -15.84 33.48
CA LYS A 188 -2.63 -15.43 32.77
C LYS A 188 -2.99 -14.50 31.60
N GLN A 189 -2.24 -13.41 31.44
CA GLN A 189 -2.40 -12.47 30.31
C GLN A 189 -2.34 -13.18 28.97
N SER A 190 -1.41 -14.11 28.76
CA SER A 190 -1.26 -14.85 27.51
C SER A 190 -2.50 -15.69 27.14
N TYR A 191 -3.20 -16.24 28.15
CA TYR A 191 -4.45 -16.97 27.92
C TYR A 191 -5.55 -16.03 27.41
N VAL A 192 -5.71 -14.86 28.03
CA VAL A 192 -6.69 -13.85 27.61
C VAL A 192 -6.37 -13.35 26.21
N ALA A 193 -5.10 -13.03 25.95
CA ALA A 193 -4.65 -12.58 24.62
C ALA A 193 -4.95 -13.62 23.53
N GLY A 194 -4.69 -14.92 23.81
CA GLY A 194 -5.01 -16.01 22.90
C GLY A 194 -6.52 -16.12 22.58
N LYS A 195 -7.36 -15.93 23.61
CA LYS A 195 -8.82 -15.94 23.44
C LYS A 195 -9.32 -14.77 22.57
N ILE A 196 -8.81 -13.56 22.85
CA ILE A 196 -9.14 -12.37 22.04
C ILE A 196 -8.70 -12.56 20.59
N GLN A 197 -7.47 -13.03 20.38
CA GLN A 197 -6.95 -13.28 19.04
C GLN A 197 -7.80 -14.30 18.27
N ASN A 198 -8.20 -15.39 18.93
CA ASN A 198 -9.08 -16.39 18.35
C ASN A 198 -10.44 -15.78 17.92
N SER A 199 -11.03 -14.94 18.76
CA SER A 199 -12.29 -14.25 18.46
C SER A 199 -12.17 -13.26 17.29
N LEU A 200 -11.04 -12.56 17.18
CA LEU A 200 -10.81 -11.58 16.11
C LEU A 200 -10.50 -12.25 14.76
N ILE A 201 -9.75 -13.35 14.74
CA ILE A 201 -9.34 -14.03 13.50
C ILE A 201 -10.41 -15.03 13.04
N GLY A 202 -10.91 -15.83 13.97
CA GLY A 202 -11.87 -16.91 13.68
C GLY A 202 -13.30 -16.42 13.49
N GLY A 203 -13.61 -15.19 13.93
CA GLY A 203 -14.98 -14.73 14.01
C GLY A 203 -15.80 -15.55 15.01
N ASN A 204 -17.11 -15.47 14.90
CA ASN A 204 -18.07 -16.35 15.58
C ASN A 204 -19.15 -16.80 14.60
N GLU A 205 -20.05 -17.70 15.01
CA GLU A 205 -21.10 -18.24 14.15
C GLU A 205 -22.09 -17.15 13.63
N GLU A 206 -22.19 -16.02 14.34
CA GLU A 206 -23.03 -14.88 13.98
C GLU A 206 -22.29 -13.89 13.04
N ILE A 207 -20.97 -13.87 13.14
CA ILE A 207 -20.10 -12.97 12.35
C ILE A 207 -19.26 -13.87 11.43
N ASN A 208 -19.81 -14.23 10.30
CA ASN A 208 -19.10 -14.97 9.25
C ASN A 208 -18.09 -14.04 8.50
N ILE A 209 -17.19 -13.41 9.26
CA ILE A 209 -16.16 -12.52 8.79
C ILE A 209 -14.83 -13.00 9.35
N GLY A 210 -14.42 -14.18 8.93
CA GLY A 210 -13.03 -14.58 9.02
C GLY A 210 -12.41 -14.33 7.64
N GLY A 211 -11.24 -13.71 7.58
CA GLY A 211 -10.54 -13.62 6.31
C GLY A 211 -10.24 -15.03 5.78
N GLU A 212 -10.50 -15.31 4.52
CA GLU A 212 -10.09 -16.57 3.87
C GLU A 212 -8.58 -16.83 3.99
N TYR A 213 -7.80 -15.81 4.40
CA TYR A 213 -6.34 -15.83 4.47
C TYR A 213 -5.83 -14.97 5.63
N ALA A 214 -6.18 -15.29 6.86
CA ALA A 214 -5.56 -14.68 8.04
C ALA A 214 -4.33 -15.47 8.49
#